data_66075bea46e23510447be9ee97c5f4dc
#
_entry.id   66075bea46e23510447be9ee97c5f4dc
#
_cell.length_a   1.000
_cell.length_b   1.000
_cell.length_c   1.000
_cell.angle_alpha   90.00
_cell.angle_beta   90.00
_cell.angle_gamma   90.00
#
_symmetry.space_group_name_H-M   'P 1'
#
loop_
_entity.id
_entity.type
_entity.pdbx_description
1 polymer ?
#
loop_
_entity_poly.entity_id
_entity_poly.type
_entity_poly.pdbx_seq_one_letter_code
_entity_poly.pdbx_strand_id
1 'polypeptide(L)'
;MKKIYIYSCLIILSAISAQGTVEINYFYSDVLQVDCGYTIHLPEGYDDSDEHYPTLYFLHGFGANHYLIYGGIHDIIDTLVSVGQVDPFIIVRPDVSTSPYLGSFYTNSALYGDFEDYIIYDLIEHIDNTYRTIDHRLYRGIGGHSMGGYGATKLGIKYYDLFGSISSHSGALVFDNLTDLIPDLMYETSWSPLGLFMPTNGFVSLFMFGASGAFSPNLDLPPWYVDLPVDCNGDVIQSVWDLWMPHDPQRIAQD
;
A
#
# COMPACT_ATOMS: atom_id res chain seq x y z
N MET A 1 63.95 -15.88 -37.62
CA MET A 1 62.89 -16.19 -36.66
C MET A 1 61.91 -14.99 -36.61
N LYS A 2 60.68 -15.15 -37.17
CA LYS A 2 59.64 -14.12 -37.15
C LYS A 2 58.84 -14.28 -35.84
N LYS A 3 58.83 -13.23 -34.98
CA LYS A 3 58.01 -13.20 -33.80
C LYS A 3 56.54 -12.93 -34.18
N ILE A 4 55.67 -13.90 -33.91
CA ILE A 4 54.22 -13.73 -34.06
C ILE A 4 53.72 -13.12 -32.75
N TYR A 5 53.19 -11.90 -32.82
CA TYR A 5 52.47 -11.27 -31.71
C TYR A 5 50.99 -11.65 -31.82
N ILE A 6 50.49 -12.44 -30.85
CA ILE A 6 49.05 -12.75 -30.67
C ILE A 6 48.46 -11.62 -29.84
N TYR A 7 47.65 -10.76 -30.47
CA TYR A 7 46.84 -9.78 -29.75
C TYR A 7 45.57 -10.51 -29.25
N SER A 8 45.51 -10.76 -27.97
CA SER A 8 44.25 -11.17 -27.29
C SER A 8 43.33 -9.97 -27.23
N CYS A 9 42.29 -9.96 -28.03
CA CYS A 9 41.20 -8.98 -27.92
C CYS A 9 40.31 -9.43 -26.76
N LEU A 10 40.45 -8.75 -25.61
CA LEU A 10 39.54 -8.94 -24.50
C LEU A 10 38.22 -8.23 -24.86
N ILE A 11 37.21 -8.98 -25.27
CA ILE A 11 35.85 -8.44 -25.41
C ILE A 11 35.30 -8.37 -24.00
N ILE A 12 35.30 -7.17 -23.42
CA ILE A 12 34.52 -6.87 -22.20
C ILE A 12 33.06 -6.76 -22.67
N LEU A 13 32.31 -7.84 -22.56
CA LEU A 13 30.86 -7.74 -22.57
C LEU A 13 30.49 -7.01 -21.27
N SER A 14 30.23 -5.71 -21.35
CA SER A 14 29.42 -5.07 -20.33
C SER A 14 28.04 -5.69 -20.39
N ALA A 15 27.70 -6.53 -19.41
CA ALA A 15 26.31 -6.89 -19.18
C ALA A 15 25.58 -5.58 -18.90
N ILE A 16 24.88 -5.03 -19.89
CA ILE A 16 23.86 -4.02 -19.65
C ILE A 16 22.85 -4.79 -18.81
N SER A 17 22.75 -4.45 -17.53
CA SER A 17 21.65 -4.94 -16.69
C SER A 17 20.39 -4.46 -17.38
N ALA A 18 19.68 -5.39 -17.94
CA ALA A 18 18.40 -5.13 -18.53
C ALA A 18 17.46 -4.72 -17.39
N GLN A 19 16.83 -3.59 -17.53
CA GLN A 19 15.96 -3.00 -16.51
C GLN A 19 14.57 -2.84 -17.07
N GLY A 20 13.57 -3.14 -16.24
CA GLY A 20 12.19 -2.81 -16.52
C GLY A 20 11.94 -1.30 -16.57
N THR A 21 10.77 -0.92 -17.01
CA THR A 21 10.35 0.48 -17.12
C THR A 21 9.45 0.87 -15.96
N VAL A 22 9.75 1.99 -15.30
CA VAL A 22 8.90 2.56 -14.24
C VAL A 22 8.18 3.78 -14.78
N GLU A 23 6.86 3.76 -14.74
CA GLU A 23 5.99 4.83 -15.21
C GLU A 23 5.10 5.34 -14.09
N ILE A 24 4.75 6.63 -14.17
CA ILE A 24 3.79 7.29 -13.30
C ILE A 24 2.59 7.65 -14.16
N ASN A 25 1.44 7.12 -13.81
CA ASN A 25 0.22 7.29 -14.57
C ASN A 25 -0.94 7.73 -13.67
N TYR A 26 -2.00 8.23 -14.30
CA TYR A 26 -3.23 8.68 -13.65
C TYR A 26 -4.41 8.15 -14.43
N PHE A 27 -5.49 7.85 -13.72
CA PHE A 27 -6.78 7.55 -14.33
C PHE A 27 -7.92 8.10 -13.48
N TYR A 28 -9.05 8.38 -14.08
CA TYR A 28 -10.23 8.84 -13.37
C TYR A 28 -10.89 7.65 -12.66
N SER A 29 -11.04 7.74 -11.35
CA SER A 29 -11.78 6.76 -10.55
C SER A 29 -13.25 7.12 -10.48
N ASP A 30 -14.11 6.23 -10.91
CA ASP A 30 -15.56 6.40 -10.79
C ASP A 30 -16.03 6.26 -9.33
N VAL A 31 -15.33 5.48 -8.53
CA VAL A 31 -15.60 5.33 -7.09
C VAL A 31 -15.25 6.60 -6.32
N LEU A 32 -14.04 7.14 -6.52
CA LEU A 32 -13.56 8.32 -5.77
C LEU A 32 -13.94 9.65 -6.44
N GLN A 33 -14.40 9.65 -7.69
CA GLN A 33 -14.77 10.82 -8.49
C GLN A 33 -13.62 11.84 -8.66
N VAL A 34 -12.37 11.33 -8.74
CA VAL A 34 -11.16 12.12 -8.94
C VAL A 34 -10.14 11.36 -9.79
N ASP A 35 -9.13 12.08 -10.30
CA ASP A 35 -7.98 11.45 -10.93
C ASP A 35 -7.07 10.83 -9.86
N CYS A 36 -6.84 9.52 -9.95
CA CYS A 36 -6.03 8.73 -9.04
C CYS A 36 -4.68 8.39 -9.68
N GLY A 37 -3.60 8.63 -8.94
CA GLY A 37 -2.24 8.32 -9.38
C GLY A 37 -1.84 6.89 -9.03
N TYR A 38 -1.00 6.30 -9.89
CA TYR A 38 -0.31 5.06 -9.58
C TYR A 38 1.06 5.05 -10.26
N THR A 39 1.98 4.27 -9.69
CA THR A 39 3.24 3.94 -10.35
C THR A 39 3.18 2.49 -10.78
N ILE A 40 3.62 2.22 -12.01
CA ILE A 40 3.72 0.88 -12.55
C ILE A 40 5.17 0.56 -12.92
N HIS A 41 5.61 -0.66 -12.63
CA HIS A 41 6.86 -1.23 -13.12
C HIS A 41 6.51 -2.33 -14.11
N LEU A 42 6.93 -2.15 -15.34
CA LEU A 42 6.80 -3.12 -16.43
C LEU A 42 8.12 -3.88 -16.57
N PRO A 43 8.09 -5.22 -16.67
CA PRO A 43 9.32 -6.01 -16.77
C PRO A 43 10.07 -5.72 -18.07
N GLU A 44 11.37 -6.04 -18.08
CA GLU A 44 12.18 -5.97 -19.29
C GLU A 44 11.55 -6.73 -20.46
N GLY A 45 11.61 -6.14 -21.67
CA GLY A 45 11.05 -6.75 -22.89
C GLY A 45 9.52 -6.65 -22.97
N TYR A 46 8.87 -5.96 -22.04
CA TYR A 46 7.42 -5.77 -22.08
C TYR A 46 6.96 -5.23 -23.43
N ASP A 47 7.57 -4.16 -23.97
CA ASP A 47 7.16 -3.53 -25.23
C ASP A 47 7.52 -4.36 -26.48
N ASP A 48 8.43 -5.32 -26.35
CA ASP A 48 8.94 -6.14 -27.44
C ASP A 48 8.20 -7.49 -27.57
N SER A 49 7.19 -7.76 -26.73
CA SER A 49 6.43 -9.02 -26.71
C SER A 49 4.93 -8.80 -26.57
N ASP A 50 4.15 -9.83 -26.92
CA ASP A 50 2.70 -9.89 -26.68
C ASP A 50 2.36 -10.75 -25.44
N GLU A 51 3.34 -11.05 -24.59
CA GLU A 51 3.15 -11.88 -23.40
C GLU A 51 2.31 -11.16 -22.35
N HIS A 52 1.56 -11.94 -21.58
CA HIS A 52 0.82 -11.48 -20.41
C HIS A 52 1.55 -11.87 -19.12
N TYR A 53 1.48 -11.01 -18.13
CA TYR A 53 2.31 -11.09 -16.93
C TYR A 53 1.48 -11.22 -15.64
N PRO A 54 1.95 -11.98 -14.64
CA PRO A 54 1.44 -11.87 -13.29
C PRO A 54 1.54 -10.43 -12.79
N THR A 55 0.66 -10.05 -11.86
CA THR A 55 0.61 -8.67 -11.33
C THR A 55 0.68 -8.67 -9.81
N LEU A 56 1.55 -7.84 -9.25
CA LEU A 56 1.64 -7.55 -7.82
C LEU A 56 1.16 -6.14 -7.54
N TYR A 57 0.09 -6.00 -6.76
CA TYR A 57 -0.34 -4.73 -6.17
C TYR A 57 0.44 -4.51 -4.88
N PHE A 58 1.37 -3.54 -4.88
CA PHE A 58 2.24 -3.26 -3.72
C PHE A 58 1.84 -1.95 -3.03
N LEU A 59 1.25 -2.07 -1.87
CA LEU A 59 0.56 -1.03 -1.11
C LEU A 59 1.53 -0.24 -0.22
N HIS A 60 1.46 1.11 -0.26
CA HIS A 60 2.35 1.97 0.50
C HIS A 60 1.95 2.10 1.98
N GLY A 61 2.91 2.50 2.82
CA GLY A 61 2.71 2.75 4.24
C GLY A 61 2.10 4.12 4.54
N PHE A 62 1.77 4.33 5.81
CA PHE A 62 1.21 5.57 6.34
C PHE A 62 2.16 6.76 6.07
N GLY A 63 1.61 7.88 5.63
CA GLY A 63 2.38 9.08 5.27
C GLY A 63 3.17 8.99 3.96
N ALA A 64 3.06 7.88 3.24
CA ALA A 64 3.65 7.68 1.92
C ALA A 64 2.62 7.86 0.80
N ASN A 65 3.05 7.67 -0.44
CA ASN A 65 2.24 7.68 -1.64
C ASN A 65 2.85 6.74 -2.71
N HIS A 66 2.29 6.73 -3.90
CA HIS A 66 2.74 5.86 -5.00
C HIS A 66 4.16 6.14 -5.51
N TYR A 67 4.73 7.33 -5.25
CA TYR A 67 6.11 7.65 -5.65
C TYR A 67 7.17 6.99 -4.77
N LEU A 68 6.81 6.58 -3.54
CA LEU A 68 7.79 6.02 -2.62
C LEU A 68 8.28 4.66 -3.11
N ILE A 69 9.55 4.63 -3.49
CA ILE A 69 10.26 3.43 -3.93
C ILE A 69 10.97 2.84 -2.71
N TYR A 70 10.38 1.81 -2.10
CA TYR A 70 10.98 1.11 -0.97
C TYR A 70 12.30 0.45 -1.39
N GLY A 71 13.44 1.10 -1.04
CA GLY A 71 14.78 0.53 -1.20
C GLY A 71 15.15 0.07 -2.62
N GLY A 72 14.51 0.61 -3.67
CA GLY A 72 14.76 0.16 -5.04
C GLY A 72 14.22 -1.24 -5.32
N ILE A 73 13.05 -1.58 -4.79
CA ILE A 73 12.44 -2.92 -4.95
C ILE A 73 12.39 -3.38 -6.40
N HIS A 74 12.14 -2.47 -7.35
CA HIS A 74 12.13 -2.79 -8.78
C HIS A 74 13.52 -3.17 -9.30
N ASP A 75 14.60 -2.50 -8.88
CA ASP A 75 15.98 -2.86 -9.26
C ASP A 75 16.37 -4.24 -8.75
N ILE A 76 15.91 -4.59 -7.54
CA ILE A 76 16.13 -5.91 -6.95
C ILE A 76 15.38 -6.97 -7.75
N ILE A 77 14.12 -6.70 -8.11
CA ILE A 77 13.29 -7.61 -8.89
C ILE A 77 13.87 -7.80 -10.28
N ASP A 78 14.27 -6.74 -10.98
CA ASP A 78 14.92 -6.81 -12.28
C ASP A 78 16.20 -7.67 -12.21
N THR A 79 16.98 -7.51 -11.13
CA THR A 79 18.15 -8.37 -10.91
C THR A 79 17.75 -9.83 -10.73
N LEU A 80 16.73 -10.15 -9.93
CA LEU A 80 16.27 -11.52 -9.71
C LEU A 80 15.70 -12.15 -10.98
N VAL A 81 14.96 -11.38 -11.78
CA VAL A 81 14.47 -11.80 -13.11
C VAL A 81 15.63 -12.08 -14.06
N SER A 82 16.61 -11.18 -14.16
CA SER A 82 17.76 -11.32 -15.07
C SER A 82 18.62 -12.55 -14.79
N VAL A 83 18.66 -13.02 -13.53
CA VAL A 83 19.38 -14.26 -13.15
C VAL A 83 18.46 -15.50 -13.10
N GLY A 84 17.20 -15.38 -13.52
CA GLY A 84 16.25 -16.48 -13.61
C GLY A 84 15.78 -17.03 -12.25
N GLN A 85 15.83 -16.22 -11.19
CA GLN A 85 15.32 -16.61 -9.86
C GLN A 85 13.83 -16.33 -9.69
N VAL A 86 13.29 -15.39 -10.47
CA VAL A 86 11.89 -15.01 -10.47
C VAL A 86 11.44 -14.81 -11.91
N ASP A 87 10.24 -15.23 -12.25
CA ASP A 87 9.63 -14.93 -13.54
C ASP A 87 9.24 -13.45 -13.63
N PRO A 88 9.25 -12.83 -14.82
CA PRO A 88 8.83 -11.45 -15.00
C PRO A 88 7.39 -11.21 -14.54
N PHE A 89 7.13 -10.08 -13.88
CA PHE A 89 5.78 -9.66 -13.45
C PHE A 89 5.64 -8.14 -13.38
N ILE A 90 4.42 -7.66 -13.44
CA ILE A 90 4.06 -6.24 -13.32
C ILE A 90 3.91 -5.87 -11.84
N ILE A 91 4.42 -4.69 -11.43
CA ILE A 91 4.17 -4.15 -10.09
C ILE A 91 3.36 -2.88 -10.21
N VAL A 92 2.22 -2.83 -9.51
CA VAL A 92 1.33 -1.66 -9.44
C VAL A 92 1.37 -1.08 -8.02
N ARG A 93 1.62 0.21 -7.90
CA ARG A 93 1.62 0.93 -6.62
C ARG A 93 0.61 2.06 -6.67
N PRO A 94 -0.60 1.86 -6.13
CA PRO A 94 -1.63 2.89 -6.11
C PRO A 94 -1.32 4.00 -5.09
N ASP A 95 -1.87 5.19 -5.32
CA ASP A 95 -1.95 6.24 -4.32
C ASP A 95 -3.25 6.11 -3.51
N VAL A 96 -3.10 6.00 -2.21
CA VAL A 96 -4.21 6.04 -1.24
C VAL A 96 -3.92 7.04 -0.12
N SER A 97 -3.06 8.02 -0.41
CA SER A 97 -2.77 9.10 0.52
C SER A 97 -4.00 9.99 0.70
N THR A 98 -4.21 10.45 1.93
CA THR A 98 -5.32 11.35 2.28
C THR A 98 -4.76 12.55 3.05
N SER A 99 -5.26 13.75 2.78
CA SER A 99 -4.86 14.94 3.51
C SER A 99 -6.05 15.47 4.31
N PRO A 100 -5.89 15.78 5.60
CA PRO A 100 -4.66 15.76 6.42
C PRO A 100 -4.37 14.42 7.14
N TYR A 101 -5.11 13.34 6.85
CA TYR A 101 -5.12 12.08 7.60
C TYR A 101 -3.96 11.14 7.24
N LEU A 102 -3.13 11.46 6.25
CA LEU A 102 -1.89 10.80 5.83
C LEU A 102 -2.03 9.37 5.30
N GLY A 103 -3.26 8.83 5.20
CA GLY A 103 -3.50 7.50 4.64
C GLY A 103 -4.93 7.03 4.85
N SER A 104 -5.46 6.28 3.89
CA SER A 104 -6.85 5.80 3.88
C SER A 104 -7.03 4.49 4.64
N PHE A 105 -5.95 3.82 5.06
CA PHE A 105 -5.98 2.46 5.59
C PHE A 105 -6.70 1.47 4.66
N TYR A 106 -6.71 1.77 3.35
CA TYR A 106 -7.35 0.88 2.37
C TYR A 106 -8.79 0.52 2.75
N THR A 107 -9.56 1.54 3.19
CA THR A 107 -10.89 1.38 3.81
C THR A 107 -11.83 2.42 3.23
N ASN A 108 -13.10 2.04 3.04
CA ASN A 108 -14.17 2.97 2.71
C ASN A 108 -14.46 3.84 3.94
N SER A 109 -14.45 5.16 3.78
CA SER A 109 -14.70 6.11 4.85
C SER A 109 -15.57 7.26 4.37
N ALA A 110 -16.61 7.56 5.14
CA ALA A 110 -17.49 8.71 4.89
C ALA A 110 -16.74 10.05 4.91
N LEU A 111 -15.51 10.08 5.44
CA LEU A 111 -14.73 11.30 5.59
C LEU A 111 -13.94 11.67 4.33
N TYR A 112 -13.40 10.69 3.60
CA TYR A 112 -12.48 10.95 2.48
C TYR A 112 -12.65 10.03 1.27
N GLY A 113 -13.63 9.14 1.27
CA GLY A 113 -13.99 8.31 0.12
C GLY A 113 -13.74 6.82 0.30
N ASP A 114 -14.16 6.07 -0.71
CA ASP A 114 -14.26 4.61 -0.68
C ASP A 114 -12.99 3.96 -1.26
N PHE A 115 -11.86 4.10 -0.54
CA PHE A 115 -10.56 3.63 -1.00
C PHE A 115 -10.42 2.10 -1.10
N GLU A 116 -11.21 1.34 -0.36
CA GLU A 116 -11.30 -0.11 -0.53
C GLU A 116 -11.89 -0.45 -1.89
N ASP A 117 -13.05 0.14 -2.20
CA ASP A 117 -13.75 -0.07 -3.46
C ASP A 117 -12.95 0.45 -4.66
N TYR A 118 -12.23 1.57 -4.49
CA TYR A 118 -11.31 2.09 -5.49
C TYR A 118 -10.25 1.05 -5.89
N ILE A 119 -9.59 0.39 -4.91
CA ILE A 119 -8.59 -0.64 -5.22
C ILE A 119 -9.22 -1.83 -5.93
N ILE A 120 -10.37 -2.30 -5.44
CA ILE A 120 -10.97 -3.55 -5.86
C ILE A 120 -11.69 -3.44 -7.20
N TYR A 121 -12.43 -2.37 -7.41
CA TYR A 121 -13.31 -2.24 -8.58
C TYR A 121 -12.71 -1.34 -9.68
N ASP A 122 -12.11 -0.19 -9.32
CA ASP A 122 -11.60 0.73 -10.34
C ASP A 122 -10.16 0.39 -10.76
N LEU A 123 -9.25 0.28 -9.80
CA LEU A 123 -7.82 0.11 -10.11
C LEU A 123 -7.54 -1.23 -10.79
N ILE A 124 -8.06 -2.35 -10.27
CA ILE A 124 -7.82 -3.67 -10.84
C ILE A 124 -8.36 -3.72 -12.28
N GLU A 125 -9.59 -3.26 -12.49
CA GLU A 125 -10.20 -3.22 -13.83
C GLU A 125 -9.41 -2.33 -14.79
N HIS A 126 -8.99 -1.13 -14.32
CA HIS A 126 -8.17 -0.22 -15.11
C HIS A 126 -6.85 -0.86 -15.55
N ILE A 127 -6.14 -1.51 -14.62
CA ILE A 127 -4.86 -2.15 -14.89
C ILE A 127 -5.02 -3.32 -15.86
N ASP A 128 -6.01 -4.19 -15.66
CA ASP A 128 -6.25 -5.33 -16.53
C ASP A 128 -6.70 -4.91 -17.95
N ASN A 129 -7.40 -3.78 -18.08
CA ASN A 129 -7.79 -3.24 -19.38
C ASN A 129 -6.67 -2.45 -20.10
N THR A 130 -5.67 -1.96 -19.35
CA THR A 130 -4.62 -1.08 -19.91
C THR A 130 -3.34 -1.86 -20.21
N TYR A 131 -3.02 -2.86 -19.40
CA TYR A 131 -1.76 -3.60 -19.48
C TYR A 131 -2.00 -5.09 -19.75
N ARG A 132 -0.99 -5.78 -20.25
CA ARG A 132 -1.03 -7.22 -20.50
C ARG A 132 -0.85 -8.02 -19.22
N THR A 133 -1.85 -7.95 -18.36
CA THR A 133 -1.94 -8.76 -17.14
C THR A 133 -2.56 -10.12 -17.44
N ILE A 134 -2.30 -11.11 -16.58
CA ILE A 134 -3.05 -12.36 -16.55
C ILE A 134 -4.22 -12.16 -15.56
N ASP A 135 -5.42 -11.89 -16.09
CA ASP A 135 -6.62 -11.70 -15.29
C ASP A 135 -7.10 -13.02 -14.68
N HIS A 136 -6.38 -13.48 -13.69
CA HIS A 136 -6.74 -14.67 -12.93
C HIS A 136 -6.11 -14.62 -11.53
N ARG A 137 -6.86 -14.98 -10.49
CA ARG A 137 -6.43 -14.89 -9.10
C ARG A 137 -5.05 -15.51 -8.80
N LEU A 138 -4.69 -16.63 -9.43
CA LEU A 138 -3.40 -17.30 -9.20
C LEU A 138 -2.20 -16.49 -9.73
N TYR A 139 -2.45 -15.49 -10.55
CA TYR A 139 -1.44 -14.60 -11.11
C TYR A 139 -1.56 -13.17 -10.60
N ARG A 140 -2.45 -12.92 -9.63
CA ARG A 140 -2.62 -11.62 -8.97
C ARG A 140 -2.26 -11.72 -7.51
N GLY A 141 -1.22 -11.00 -7.11
CA GLY A 141 -0.76 -10.88 -5.73
C GLY A 141 -1.05 -9.50 -5.14
N ILE A 142 -1.18 -9.44 -3.83
CA ILE A 142 -1.26 -8.19 -3.09
C ILE A 142 -0.25 -8.22 -1.94
N GLY A 143 0.53 -7.14 -1.82
CA GLY A 143 1.55 -7.01 -0.76
C GLY A 143 1.69 -5.57 -0.32
N GLY A 144 2.39 -5.32 0.77
CA GLY A 144 2.63 -3.95 1.21
C GLY A 144 3.39 -3.86 2.52
N HIS A 145 3.74 -2.62 2.88
CA HIS A 145 4.51 -2.31 4.07
C HIS A 145 3.69 -1.47 5.06
N SER A 146 3.77 -1.77 6.37
CA SER A 146 3.10 -1.02 7.45
C SER A 146 1.58 -0.93 7.21
N MET A 147 0.99 0.27 7.03
CA MET A 147 -0.39 0.45 6.62
C MET A 147 -0.73 -0.35 5.35
N GLY A 148 0.21 -0.43 4.37
CA GLY A 148 0.04 -1.26 3.17
C GLY A 148 0.07 -2.75 3.46
N GLY A 149 0.86 -3.20 4.44
CA GLY A 149 0.86 -4.59 4.90
C GLY A 149 -0.46 -4.97 5.59
N TYR A 150 -1.02 -4.04 6.35
CA TYR A 150 -2.38 -4.14 6.88
C TYR A 150 -3.40 -4.25 5.74
N GLY A 151 -3.40 -3.28 4.80
CA GLY A 151 -4.33 -3.25 3.67
C GLY A 151 -4.23 -4.51 2.80
N ALA A 152 -3.01 -4.98 2.50
CA ALA A 152 -2.80 -6.20 1.73
C ALA A 152 -3.41 -7.44 2.41
N THR A 153 -3.26 -7.56 3.73
CA THR A 153 -3.85 -8.68 4.48
C THR A 153 -5.37 -8.57 4.52
N LYS A 154 -5.91 -7.41 4.88
CA LYS A 154 -7.35 -7.16 4.92
C LYS A 154 -8.01 -7.45 3.57
N LEU A 155 -7.52 -6.80 2.50
CA LEU A 155 -8.10 -6.95 1.16
C LEU A 155 -7.89 -8.36 0.60
N GLY A 156 -6.72 -8.95 0.81
CA GLY A 156 -6.43 -10.28 0.31
C GLY A 156 -7.27 -11.39 0.97
N ILE A 157 -7.62 -11.26 2.25
CA ILE A 157 -8.54 -12.18 2.94
C ILE A 157 -9.99 -11.92 2.48
N LYS A 158 -10.42 -10.66 2.48
CA LYS A 158 -11.80 -10.28 2.16
C LYS A 158 -12.16 -10.59 0.70
N TYR A 159 -11.19 -10.42 -0.22
CA TYR A 159 -11.35 -10.65 -1.66
C TYR A 159 -10.44 -11.81 -2.13
N TYR A 160 -10.50 -12.94 -1.42
CA TYR A 160 -9.68 -14.13 -1.67
C TYR A 160 -9.89 -14.73 -3.08
N ASP A 161 -11.00 -14.41 -3.72
CA ASP A 161 -11.32 -14.80 -5.10
C ASP A 161 -10.57 -13.93 -6.16
N LEU A 162 -10.09 -12.75 -5.79
CA LEU A 162 -9.31 -11.86 -6.65
C LEU A 162 -7.79 -12.08 -6.50
N PHE A 163 -7.32 -12.42 -5.31
CA PHE A 163 -5.88 -12.54 -5.01
C PHE A 163 -5.47 -13.97 -4.69
N GLY A 164 -4.41 -14.46 -5.34
CA GLY A 164 -3.82 -15.78 -5.12
C GLY A 164 -2.70 -15.79 -4.09
N SER A 165 -2.12 -14.64 -3.80
CA SER A 165 -1.05 -14.49 -2.80
C SER A 165 -1.16 -13.18 -2.03
N ILE A 166 -0.79 -13.23 -0.74
CA ILE A 166 -0.79 -12.10 0.18
C ILE A 166 0.60 -12.00 0.81
N SER A 167 1.17 -10.81 0.86
CA SER A 167 2.43 -10.54 1.57
C SER A 167 2.30 -9.29 2.44
N SER A 168 2.55 -9.45 3.75
CA SER A 168 2.49 -8.34 4.71
C SER A 168 3.85 -8.09 5.34
N HIS A 169 4.37 -6.88 5.17
CA HIS A 169 5.60 -6.43 5.80
C HIS A 169 5.26 -5.44 6.91
N SER A 170 5.37 -5.87 8.17
CA SER A 170 5.12 -5.03 9.36
C SER A 170 3.71 -4.43 9.42
N GLY A 171 2.69 -5.12 8.91
CA GLY A 171 1.30 -4.69 8.99
C GLY A 171 0.71 -4.84 10.41
N ALA A 172 -0.22 -3.96 10.78
CA ALA A 172 -1.01 -4.10 12.01
C ALA A 172 -2.10 -5.16 11.78
N LEU A 173 -1.84 -6.40 12.18
CA LEU A 173 -2.71 -7.54 11.88
C LEU A 173 -3.62 -7.94 13.05
N VAL A 174 -3.38 -7.38 14.23
CA VAL A 174 -4.14 -7.64 15.48
C VAL A 174 -4.39 -6.30 16.14
N PHE A 175 -5.62 -5.81 16.10
CA PHE A 175 -5.93 -4.47 16.59
C PHE A 175 -5.88 -4.37 18.12
N ASP A 176 -6.10 -5.46 18.84
CA ASP A 176 -5.97 -5.46 20.29
C ASP A 176 -4.57 -4.98 20.75
N ASN A 177 -3.52 -5.22 19.95
CA ASN A 177 -2.16 -4.74 20.23
C ASN A 177 -2.00 -3.22 20.02
N LEU A 178 -2.94 -2.52 19.36
CA LEU A 178 -2.88 -1.07 19.20
C LEU A 178 -3.10 -0.34 20.53
N THR A 179 -3.69 -0.99 21.51
CA THR A 179 -3.83 -0.43 22.87
C THR A 179 -2.47 -0.24 23.56
N ASP A 180 -1.43 -0.96 23.15
CA ASP A 180 -0.06 -0.79 23.65
C ASP A 180 0.54 0.57 23.26
N LEU A 181 -0.04 1.24 22.24
CA LEU A 181 0.38 2.57 21.81
C LEU A 181 -0.25 3.72 22.63
N ILE A 182 -1.21 3.42 23.51
CA ILE A 182 -1.91 4.46 24.29
C ILE A 182 -0.94 5.31 25.14
N PRO A 183 0.06 4.76 25.85
CA PRO A 183 1.01 5.57 26.60
C PRO A 183 1.78 6.57 25.72
N ASP A 184 2.22 6.14 24.54
CA ASP A 184 2.92 7.00 23.59
C ASP A 184 1.98 8.04 22.99
N LEU A 185 0.74 7.66 22.68
CA LEU A 185 -0.31 8.59 22.23
C LEU A 185 -0.52 9.70 23.28
N MET A 186 -0.67 9.34 24.53
CA MET A 186 -0.88 10.30 25.63
C MET A 186 0.33 11.21 25.84
N TYR A 187 1.53 10.71 25.59
CA TYR A 187 2.76 11.52 25.67
C TYR A 187 2.89 12.49 24.48
N GLU A 188 2.57 12.04 23.27
CA GLU A 188 2.68 12.84 22.05
C GLU A 188 1.54 13.84 21.85
N THR A 189 0.37 13.60 22.47
CA THR A 189 -0.86 14.33 22.20
C THR A 189 -1.03 15.49 23.18
N SER A 190 -1.53 16.63 22.68
CA SER A 190 -2.09 17.67 23.52
C SER A 190 -3.62 17.66 23.41
N TRP A 191 -4.27 17.79 24.56
CA TRP A 191 -5.72 17.94 24.62
C TRP A 191 -6.05 19.40 24.90
N SER A 192 -7.01 19.94 24.15
CA SER A 192 -7.50 21.30 24.45
C SER A 192 -8.19 21.33 25.82
N PRO A 193 -8.35 22.51 26.45
CA PRO A 193 -9.12 22.63 27.67
C PRO A 193 -10.58 22.16 27.55
N LEU A 194 -11.08 21.99 26.34
CA LEU A 194 -12.41 21.45 26.03
C LEU A 194 -12.40 19.94 25.77
N GLY A 195 -11.27 19.25 26.01
CA GLY A 195 -11.14 17.83 25.78
C GLY A 195 -11.02 17.43 24.29
N LEU A 196 -10.78 18.41 23.39
CA LEU A 196 -10.59 18.11 21.97
C LEU A 196 -9.16 17.62 21.72
N PHE A 197 -9.05 16.53 20.99
CA PHE A 197 -7.78 15.99 20.50
C PHE A 197 -7.08 16.97 19.58
N MET A 198 -5.80 17.17 19.80
CA MET A 198 -4.94 18.00 18.98
C MET A 198 -3.79 17.14 18.45
N PRO A 199 -3.86 16.65 17.19
CA PRO A 199 -2.77 15.86 16.62
C PRO A 199 -1.48 16.68 16.61
N THR A 200 -0.41 16.07 17.07
CA THR A 200 0.93 16.66 17.06
C THR A 200 1.75 16.09 15.91
N ASN A 201 3.03 16.46 15.81
CA ASN A 201 3.96 15.86 14.85
C ASN A 201 4.51 14.49 15.31
N GLY A 202 4.02 13.94 16.41
CA GLY A 202 4.36 12.62 16.90
C GLY A 202 3.76 11.53 16.01
N PHE A 203 4.50 10.45 15.79
CA PHE A 203 4.08 9.38 14.87
C PHE A 203 2.80 8.69 15.36
N VAL A 204 2.71 8.34 16.64
CA VAL A 204 1.55 7.63 17.20
C VAL A 204 0.32 8.52 17.18
N SER A 205 0.47 9.81 17.50
CA SER A 205 -0.61 10.81 17.45
C SER A 205 -1.19 10.94 16.03
N LEU A 206 -0.33 11.06 15.02
CA LEU A 206 -0.75 11.16 13.61
C LEU A 206 -1.37 9.85 13.12
N PHE A 207 -0.78 8.71 13.50
CA PHE A 207 -1.28 7.38 13.14
C PHE A 207 -2.69 7.14 13.69
N MET A 208 -2.91 7.40 14.99
CA MET A 208 -4.23 7.22 15.62
C MET A 208 -5.27 8.17 15.03
N PHE A 209 -4.86 9.39 14.69
CA PHE A 209 -5.72 10.36 14.02
C PHE A 209 -6.12 9.87 12.60
N GLY A 210 -5.16 9.42 11.81
CA GLY A 210 -5.42 8.87 10.47
C GLY A 210 -6.27 7.60 10.51
N ALA A 211 -5.99 6.69 11.45
CA ALA A 211 -6.76 5.47 11.67
C ALA A 211 -8.19 5.77 12.09
N SER A 212 -8.40 6.79 12.94
CA SER A 212 -9.75 7.25 13.32
C SER A 212 -10.51 7.79 12.11
N GLY A 213 -9.85 8.48 11.19
CA GLY A 213 -10.46 8.91 9.93
C GLY A 213 -10.93 7.75 9.06
N ALA A 214 -10.23 6.60 9.15
CA ALA A 214 -10.59 5.38 8.43
C ALA A 214 -11.73 4.60 9.12
N PHE A 215 -11.65 4.43 10.44
CA PHE A 215 -12.45 3.43 11.15
C PHE A 215 -13.58 4.02 12.01
N SER A 216 -13.45 5.28 12.41
CA SER A 216 -14.44 6.00 13.24
C SER A 216 -14.63 7.46 12.80
N PRO A 217 -14.95 7.70 11.50
CA PRO A 217 -15.26 9.04 11.02
C PRO A 217 -16.53 9.56 11.69
N ASN A 218 -16.53 10.85 12.11
CA ASN A 218 -17.67 11.52 12.72
C ASN A 218 -17.85 12.92 12.14
N LEU A 219 -18.71 13.04 11.13
CA LEU A 219 -18.91 14.28 10.39
C LEU A 219 -19.58 15.39 11.23
N ASP A 220 -20.10 15.06 12.40
CA ASP A 220 -20.70 16.02 13.33
C ASP A 220 -19.69 16.61 14.33
N LEU A 221 -18.41 16.19 14.28
CA LEU A 221 -17.36 16.59 15.22
C LEU A 221 -16.24 17.44 14.55
N PRO A 222 -16.49 18.71 14.18
CA PRO A 222 -15.43 19.56 13.64
C PRO A 222 -14.38 19.90 14.73
N PRO A 223 -13.15 20.23 14.38
CA PRO A 223 -12.63 20.39 13.01
C PRO A 223 -12.07 19.10 12.40
N TRP A 224 -11.98 18.01 13.16
CA TRP A 224 -11.25 16.82 12.75
C TRP A 224 -12.14 15.70 12.21
N TYR A 225 -13.46 15.77 12.47
CA TYR A 225 -14.46 14.84 11.95
C TYR A 225 -14.16 13.35 12.25
N VAL A 226 -13.54 13.08 13.41
CA VAL A 226 -13.20 11.73 13.86
C VAL A 226 -13.50 11.55 15.35
N ASP A 227 -13.88 10.33 15.73
CA ASP A 227 -13.88 9.86 17.10
C ASP A 227 -12.61 9.07 17.38
N LEU A 228 -11.87 9.46 18.44
CA LEU A 228 -10.74 8.68 18.90
C LEU A 228 -11.22 7.52 19.78
N PRO A 229 -10.56 6.35 19.71
CA PRO A 229 -10.93 5.20 20.53
C PRO A 229 -10.47 5.32 21.99
N VAL A 230 -9.91 6.47 22.38
CA VAL A 230 -9.45 6.76 23.76
C VAL A 230 -9.87 8.16 24.18
N ASP A 231 -10.10 8.36 25.48
CA ASP A 231 -10.39 9.66 26.07
C ASP A 231 -9.12 10.42 26.49
N CYS A 232 -9.29 11.62 27.06
CA CYS A 232 -8.17 12.46 27.51
C CYS A 232 -7.40 11.92 28.73
N ASN A 233 -7.84 10.83 29.34
CA ASN A 233 -7.13 10.14 30.42
C ASN A 233 -6.38 8.89 29.89
N GLY A 234 -6.59 8.52 28.63
CA GLY A 234 -6.06 7.30 28.02
C GLY A 234 -6.96 6.07 28.24
N ASP A 235 -8.19 6.28 28.71
CA ASP A 235 -9.15 5.18 28.87
C ASP A 235 -9.79 4.84 27.52
N VAL A 236 -9.92 3.56 27.21
CA VAL A 236 -10.52 3.08 25.95
C VAL A 236 -12.02 3.39 25.94
N ILE A 237 -12.48 4.07 24.89
CA ILE A 237 -13.90 4.30 24.60
C ILE A 237 -14.42 3.10 23.81
N GLN A 238 -15.02 2.13 24.51
CA GLN A 238 -15.43 0.85 23.93
C GLN A 238 -16.35 1.00 22.73
N SER A 239 -17.28 1.94 22.74
CA SER A 239 -18.21 2.17 21.62
C SER A 239 -17.51 2.62 20.33
N VAL A 240 -16.38 3.33 20.44
CA VAL A 240 -15.55 3.73 19.30
C VAL A 240 -14.63 2.58 18.89
N TRP A 241 -14.05 1.88 19.87
CA TRP A 241 -13.22 0.71 19.62
C TRP A 241 -13.98 -0.39 18.86
N ASP A 242 -15.25 -0.59 19.18
CA ASP A 242 -16.12 -1.56 18.51
C ASP A 242 -16.33 -1.22 17.01
N LEU A 243 -16.18 0.06 16.59
CA LEU A 243 -16.21 0.44 15.18
C LEU A 243 -14.94 0.03 14.42
N TRP A 244 -13.82 -0.12 15.13
CA TRP A 244 -12.54 -0.54 14.53
C TRP A 244 -12.47 -2.05 14.30
N MET A 245 -13.14 -2.84 15.15
CA MET A 245 -13.04 -4.31 15.16
C MET A 245 -13.44 -5.01 13.85
N PRO A 246 -14.43 -4.52 13.07
CA PRO A 246 -14.72 -5.07 11.73
C PRO A 246 -13.58 -4.91 10.72
N HIS A 247 -12.61 -4.06 11.01
CA HIS A 247 -11.44 -3.81 10.15
C HIS A 247 -10.19 -4.57 10.61
N ASP A 248 -10.24 -5.29 11.72
CA ASP A 248 -9.14 -6.10 12.25
C ASP A 248 -8.91 -7.35 11.36
N PRO A 249 -7.74 -7.50 10.71
CA PRO A 249 -7.44 -8.64 9.85
C PRO A 249 -7.56 -9.99 10.55
N GLN A 250 -7.22 -10.07 11.85
CA GLN A 250 -7.37 -11.29 12.62
C GLN A 250 -8.83 -11.72 12.74
N ARG A 251 -9.75 -10.78 12.90
CA ARG A 251 -11.20 -11.04 13.00
C ARG A 251 -11.80 -11.36 11.65
N ILE A 252 -11.44 -10.60 10.60
CA ILE A 252 -11.87 -10.87 9.22
C ILE A 252 -11.48 -12.29 8.78
N ALA A 253 -10.34 -12.82 9.23
CA ALA A 253 -9.89 -14.17 8.90
C ALA A 253 -10.67 -15.30 9.62
N GLN A 254 -11.52 -14.97 10.60
CA GLN A 254 -12.33 -15.93 11.37
C GLN A 254 -13.77 -16.07 10.84
N ASP A 255 -14.22 -15.09 10.05
CA ASP A 255 -15.53 -15.05 9.40
C ASP A 255 -15.51 -15.77 8.03
#